data_02e425d08a6f808e6f645422733857cc
#
_entry.id   02e425d08a6f808e6f645422733857cc
#
_cell.length_a   1.000
_cell.length_b   1.000
_cell.length_c   1.000
_cell.angle_alpha   90.00
_cell.angle_beta   90.00
_cell.angle_gamma   90.00
#
_symmetry.space_group_name_H-M   'P 1'
#
loop_
_entity.id
_entity.type
_entity.pdbx_description
1 polymer ?
#
loop_
_entity_poly.entity_id
_entity_poly.type
_entity_poly.pdbx_seq_one_letter_code
_entity_poly.pdbx_strand_id
1 'polypeptide(L)'
;MIPKGLKTIGDRVIDEGEISWRGLRDNGGESLRTDARNCFYPIIVKNEKVIGFGDVVPENIHPNREEEKREGTYIYPIDNDGVERKWRYARQSVEKVKHLLRVTNGRGNKEIQIGKDFGKYRTVWIDKKYDANEYGAKLLREVVPKSDFNYPKSLYTVYDCLFAAVGERPHANVLDFFAGSGTTGHAVLEANKKDGGSRKFIVCTNNENNNGNGTGGIAESVCYPRIKAIIKGYKNKKGEKVEGISSNLAYYQTDLVDIEQIHKVPDEAKIRITYQAGEMIAVREDTLNEIE
;
A
#
# COMPACT_ATOMS: atom_id res chain seq x y z
N MET A 1 1.31 -8.17 -14.64
CA MET A 1 -0.11 -8.25 -15.06
C MET A 1 -0.94 -7.56 -14.00
N ILE A 2 -1.64 -6.48 -14.35
CA ILE A 2 -2.58 -5.82 -13.43
C ILE A 2 -3.76 -6.78 -13.22
N PRO A 3 -4.12 -7.16 -11.98
CA PRO A 3 -5.28 -8.02 -11.76
C PRO A 3 -6.53 -7.43 -12.41
N LYS A 4 -7.43 -8.30 -12.92
CA LYS A 4 -8.71 -7.84 -13.48
C LYS A 4 -9.47 -7.10 -12.38
N GLY A 5 -9.86 -5.84 -12.67
CA GLY A 5 -10.55 -4.97 -11.72
C GLY A 5 -9.71 -3.84 -11.14
N LEU A 6 -8.44 -3.75 -11.49
CA LEU A 6 -7.61 -2.62 -11.08
C LEU A 6 -7.68 -1.48 -12.09
N LYS A 7 -7.87 -0.28 -11.60
CA LYS A 7 -7.89 0.96 -12.38
C LYS A 7 -6.79 1.89 -11.88
N THR A 8 -6.11 2.53 -12.80
CA THR A 8 -5.15 3.58 -12.47
C THR A 8 -5.88 4.89 -12.26
N ILE A 9 -5.76 5.48 -11.06
CA ILE A 9 -6.25 6.82 -10.74
C ILE A 9 -5.04 7.67 -10.37
N GLY A 10 -4.63 8.55 -11.29
CA GLY A 10 -3.32 9.21 -11.20
C GLY A 10 -2.21 8.16 -11.31
N ASP A 11 -1.23 8.20 -10.41
CA ASP A 11 -0.10 7.26 -10.37
C ASP A 11 -0.40 5.96 -9.58
N ARG A 12 -1.66 5.72 -9.21
CA ARG A 12 -2.06 4.61 -8.35
C ARG A 12 -2.89 3.59 -9.08
N VAL A 13 -2.66 2.32 -8.74
CA VAL A 13 -3.49 1.20 -9.15
C VAL A 13 -4.43 0.85 -8.00
N ILE A 14 -5.73 1.02 -8.21
CA ILE A 14 -6.78 0.80 -7.22
C ILE A 14 -7.74 -0.26 -7.75
N ASP A 15 -8.18 -1.17 -6.88
CA ASP A 15 -9.29 -2.07 -7.21
C ASP A 15 -10.58 -1.25 -7.27
N GLU A 16 -11.29 -1.28 -8.42
CA GLU A 16 -12.55 -0.54 -8.59
C GLU A 16 -13.61 -0.94 -7.55
N GLY A 17 -13.56 -2.16 -7.03
CA GLY A 17 -14.42 -2.64 -5.95
C GLY A 17 -14.12 -2.00 -4.60
N GLU A 18 -12.93 -1.44 -4.39
CA GLU A 18 -12.53 -0.76 -3.15
C GLU A 18 -12.89 0.73 -3.12
N ILE A 19 -13.27 1.32 -4.28
CA ILE A 19 -13.63 2.74 -4.35
C ILE A 19 -15.03 2.94 -3.78
N SER A 20 -15.13 3.63 -2.66
CA SER A 20 -16.42 4.08 -2.16
C SER A 20 -16.82 5.40 -2.81
N TRP A 21 -17.97 5.43 -3.47
CA TRP A 21 -18.49 6.60 -4.16
C TRP A 21 -19.52 7.33 -3.29
N ARG A 22 -19.47 8.66 -3.26
CA ARG A 22 -20.47 9.51 -2.61
C ARG A 22 -20.82 10.70 -3.49
N GLY A 23 -21.99 11.28 -3.29
CA GLY A 23 -22.37 12.53 -3.97
C GLY A 23 -21.36 13.66 -3.68
N LEU A 24 -20.98 14.39 -4.73
CA LEU A 24 -20.14 15.57 -4.59
C LEU A 24 -20.92 16.74 -4.00
N ARG A 25 -22.23 16.83 -4.29
CA ARG A 25 -23.13 17.80 -3.65
C ARG A 25 -23.24 17.50 -2.16
N ASP A 26 -23.11 18.54 -1.35
CA ASP A 26 -23.33 18.43 0.09
C ASP A 26 -24.82 18.48 0.41
N ASN A 27 -25.28 17.58 1.31
CA ASN A 27 -26.66 17.50 1.75
C ASN A 27 -26.75 17.48 3.29
N GLY A 28 -25.68 17.85 3.98
CA GLY A 28 -25.63 17.91 5.45
C GLY A 28 -26.26 19.17 6.04
N GLY A 29 -26.03 19.42 7.32
CA GLY A 29 -26.61 20.57 8.04
C GLY A 29 -26.17 21.92 7.47
N GLU A 30 -24.90 22.09 7.12
CA GLU A 30 -24.35 23.30 6.50
C GLU A 30 -24.10 23.04 5.01
N SER A 31 -25.15 22.88 4.23
CA SER A 31 -25.06 22.46 2.83
C SER A 31 -25.57 23.47 1.82
N LEU A 32 -26.05 24.62 2.30
CA LEU A 32 -26.60 25.65 1.46
C LEU A 32 -25.50 26.44 0.73
N ARG A 33 -25.86 27.04 -0.40
CA ARG A 33 -24.98 27.94 -1.15
C ARG A 33 -24.42 29.06 -0.28
N THR A 34 -25.24 29.59 0.64
CA THR A 34 -24.88 30.67 1.55
C THR A 34 -23.80 30.28 2.57
N ASP A 35 -23.69 28.96 2.90
CA ASP A 35 -22.70 28.47 3.86
C ASP A 35 -21.27 28.50 3.30
N ALA A 36 -21.13 28.41 1.96
CA ALA A 36 -19.82 28.50 1.31
C ALA A 36 -19.94 28.94 -0.16
N ARG A 37 -19.96 30.24 -0.38
CA ARG A 37 -20.16 30.86 -1.71
C ARG A 37 -19.20 30.34 -2.79
N ASN A 38 -17.93 30.12 -2.45
CA ASN A 38 -16.92 29.60 -3.39
C ASN A 38 -17.13 28.12 -3.81
N CYS A 39 -18.15 27.47 -3.24
CA CYS A 39 -18.53 26.11 -3.56
C CYS A 39 -19.76 26.01 -4.49
N PHE A 40 -20.25 27.14 -5.02
CA PHE A 40 -21.35 27.17 -5.96
C PHE A 40 -20.86 27.62 -7.36
N TYR A 41 -20.58 26.63 -8.21
CA TYR A 41 -20.05 26.79 -9.56
C TYR A 41 -20.51 25.61 -10.43
N PRO A 42 -20.57 25.74 -11.76
CA PRO A 42 -20.93 24.61 -12.63
C PRO A 42 -19.79 23.64 -12.82
N ILE A 43 -20.11 22.35 -12.85
CA ILE A 43 -19.26 21.28 -13.34
C ILE A 43 -19.65 21.00 -14.80
N ILE A 44 -18.68 21.04 -15.69
CA ILE A 44 -18.90 20.89 -17.12
C ILE A 44 -18.72 19.44 -17.52
N VAL A 45 -19.76 18.84 -18.08
CA VAL A 45 -19.81 17.41 -18.44
C VAL A 45 -20.02 17.28 -19.94
N LYS A 46 -19.24 16.39 -20.57
CA LYS A 46 -19.41 15.98 -21.97
C LYS A 46 -19.15 14.49 -22.12
N ASN A 47 -20.02 13.78 -22.83
CA ASN A 47 -19.88 12.32 -23.00
C ASN A 47 -19.69 11.57 -21.68
N GLU A 48 -20.51 11.90 -20.66
CA GLU A 48 -20.47 11.30 -19.32
C GLU A 48 -19.16 11.48 -18.56
N LYS A 49 -18.32 12.41 -18.98
CA LYS A 49 -17.06 12.75 -18.32
C LYS A 49 -17.03 14.20 -17.87
N VAL A 50 -16.44 14.45 -16.71
CA VAL A 50 -16.15 15.81 -16.24
C VAL A 50 -14.99 16.36 -17.07
N ILE A 51 -15.27 17.39 -17.88
CA ILE A 51 -14.27 18.02 -18.72
C ILE A 51 -13.67 19.29 -18.10
N GLY A 52 -14.41 19.97 -17.20
CA GLY A 52 -13.94 21.18 -16.57
C GLY A 52 -14.90 21.73 -15.52
N PHE A 53 -14.61 22.93 -15.06
CA PHE A 53 -15.36 23.66 -14.03
C PHE A 53 -15.47 25.12 -14.44
N GLY A 54 -16.67 25.68 -14.34
CA GLY A 54 -16.87 27.11 -14.56
C GLY A 54 -16.49 27.97 -13.34
N ASP A 55 -16.70 29.26 -13.44
CA ASP A 55 -16.44 30.20 -12.37
C ASP A 55 -17.52 30.14 -11.28
N VAL A 56 -17.19 30.66 -10.10
CA VAL A 56 -18.16 30.83 -9.02
C VAL A 56 -19.29 31.76 -9.47
N VAL A 57 -20.52 31.28 -9.29
CA VAL A 57 -21.71 32.03 -9.72
C VAL A 57 -22.02 33.14 -8.70
N PRO A 58 -22.18 34.41 -9.16
CA PRO A 58 -22.59 35.53 -8.30
C PRO A 58 -23.93 35.25 -7.62
N GLU A 59 -24.12 35.75 -6.39
CA GLU A 59 -25.30 35.45 -5.56
C GLU A 59 -26.64 35.85 -6.18
N ASN A 60 -26.65 36.88 -6.99
CA ASN A 60 -27.84 37.39 -7.69
C ASN A 60 -28.20 36.57 -8.95
N ILE A 61 -27.45 35.53 -9.25
CA ILE A 61 -27.70 34.65 -10.42
C ILE A 61 -28.14 33.28 -9.89
N HIS A 62 -29.31 32.83 -10.34
CA HIS A 62 -29.93 31.56 -9.97
C HIS A 62 -30.10 30.68 -11.22
N PRO A 63 -29.09 29.83 -11.52
CA PRO A 63 -29.14 28.98 -12.72
C PRO A 63 -30.10 27.82 -12.52
N ASN A 64 -30.47 27.16 -13.63
CA ASN A 64 -31.11 25.86 -13.58
C ASN A 64 -30.09 24.79 -13.16
N ARG A 65 -30.56 23.67 -12.61
CA ARG A 65 -29.70 22.57 -12.19
C ARG A 65 -28.77 22.07 -13.30
N GLU A 66 -29.29 21.96 -14.52
CA GLU A 66 -28.55 21.56 -15.70
C GLU A 66 -28.82 22.58 -16.84
N GLU A 67 -27.76 23.02 -17.49
CA GLU A 67 -27.84 23.94 -18.63
C GLU A 67 -26.97 23.39 -19.76
N GLU A 68 -27.58 23.16 -20.91
CA GLU A 68 -26.86 22.76 -22.12
C GLU A 68 -26.21 23.99 -22.77
N LYS A 69 -24.87 23.92 -22.97
CA LYS A 69 -24.07 24.94 -23.64
C LYS A 69 -23.21 24.29 -24.73
N ARG A 70 -22.62 25.11 -25.61
CA ARG A 70 -21.78 24.62 -26.72
C ARG A 70 -20.66 23.67 -26.27
N GLU A 71 -20.09 23.89 -25.09
CA GLU A 71 -18.97 23.12 -24.55
C GLU A 71 -19.40 21.81 -23.89
N GLY A 72 -20.65 21.74 -23.41
CA GLY A 72 -21.23 20.60 -22.73
C GLY A 72 -22.35 20.97 -21.78
N THR A 73 -22.79 20.03 -20.97
CA THR A 73 -23.81 20.25 -19.94
C THR A 73 -23.14 20.84 -18.68
N TYR A 74 -23.64 21.99 -18.25
CA TYR A 74 -23.24 22.67 -17.03
C TYR A 74 -24.11 22.20 -15.86
N ILE A 75 -23.56 21.52 -14.88
CA ILE A 75 -24.28 20.95 -13.73
C ILE A 75 -23.99 21.78 -12.51
N TYR A 76 -25.04 22.32 -11.87
CA TYR A 76 -24.95 23.09 -10.63
C TYR A 76 -25.37 22.26 -9.42
N PRO A 77 -24.91 22.60 -8.20
CA PRO A 77 -25.23 21.84 -6.98
C PRO A 77 -26.64 22.14 -6.47
N ILE A 78 -27.65 21.96 -7.31
CA ILE A 78 -29.07 22.16 -6.98
C ILE A 78 -29.68 20.78 -6.72
N ASP A 79 -30.44 20.62 -5.63
CA ASP A 79 -31.06 19.35 -5.30
C ASP A 79 -32.39 19.13 -6.09
N ASN A 80 -33.07 18.02 -5.79
CA ASN A 80 -34.30 17.66 -6.49
C ASN A 80 -35.48 18.58 -6.14
N ASP A 81 -35.41 19.28 -5.01
CA ASP A 81 -36.42 20.21 -4.54
C ASP A 81 -36.13 21.65 -5.02
N GLY A 82 -35.11 21.81 -5.87
CA GLY A 82 -34.70 23.12 -6.41
C GLY A 82 -33.89 23.96 -5.45
N VAL A 83 -33.43 23.40 -4.32
CA VAL A 83 -32.63 24.13 -3.33
C VAL A 83 -31.17 24.23 -3.78
N GLU A 84 -30.63 25.44 -3.79
CA GLU A 84 -29.25 25.69 -4.10
C GLU A 84 -28.36 25.24 -2.94
N ARG A 85 -27.64 24.16 -3.17
CA ARG A 85 -26.69 23.56 -2.25
C ARG A 85 -25.28 24.02 -2.57
N LYS A 86 -24.28 23.37 -2.00
CA LYS A 86 -22.86 23.59 -2.32
C LYS A 86 -22.18 22.29 -2.75
N TRP A 87 -21.11 22.40 -3.54
CA TRP A 87 -20.18 21.31 -3.69
C TRP A 87 -19.32 21.15 -2.41
N ARG A 88 -18.82 19.93 -2.19
CA ARG A 88 -17.91 19.64 -1.04
C ARG A 88 -16.53 20.25 -1.19
N TYR A 89 -16.18 20.73 -2.36
CA TYR A 89 -14.91 21.37 -2.68
C TYR A 89 -15.12 22.76 -3.21
N ALA A 90 -14.32 23.72 -2.74
CA ALA A 90 -14.31 25.05 -3.28
C ALA A 90 -13.72 25.06 -4.71
N ARG A 91 -14.10 26.04 -5.53
CA ARG A 91 -13.71 26.15 -6.93
C ARG A 91 -12.19 26.02 -7.14
N GLN A 92 -11.37 26.65 -6.28
CA GLN A 92 -9.92 26.64 -6.36
C GLN A 92 -9.27 25.29 -6.01
N SER A 93 -10.00 24.37 -5.35
CA SER A 93 -9.47 23.09 -4.92
C SER A 93 -10.00 21.88 -5.67
N VAL A 94 -11.10 22.03 -6.41
CA VAL A 94 -11.77 20.93 -7.10
C VAL A 94 -10.94 20.33 -8.24
N GLU A 95 -10.09 21.15 -8.88
CA GLU A 95 -9.19 20.67 -9.94
C GLU A 95 -8.29 19.52 -9.49
N LYS A 96 -7.83 19.57 -8.22
CA LYS A 96 -6.96 18.54 -7.64
C LYS A 96 -7.62 17.18 -7.53
N VAL A 97 -8.96 17.14 -7.46
CA VAL A 97 -9.74 15.91 -7.31
C VAL A 97 -10.54 15.55 -8.56
N LYS A 98 -10.32 16.26 -9.69
CA LYS A 98 -11.03 16.00 -10.96
C LYS A 98 -10.95 14.54 -11.39
N HIS A 99 -9.80 13.90 -11.22
CA HIS A 99 -9.55 12.50 -11.57
C HIS A 99 -10.37 11.50 -10.73
N LEU A 100 -10.90 11.94 -9.58
CA LEU A 100 -11.76 11.14 -8.68
C LEU A 100 -13.25 11.36 -8.97
N LEU A 101 -13.61 12.20 -9.93
CA LEU A 101 -15.00 12.49 -10.21
C LEU A 101 -15.57 11.57 -11.30
N ARG A 102 -16.80 11.15 -11.10
CA ARG A 102 -17.59 10.48 -12.13
C ARG A 102 -18.98 11.09 -12.25
N VAL A 103 -19.56 10.94 -13.42
CA VAL A 103 -20.94 11.30 -13.71
C VAL A 103 -21.79 10.03 -13.61
N THR A 104 -22.93 10.11 -12.97
CA THR A 104 -23.93 9.04 -12.93
C THR A 104 -25.30 9.62 -13.24
N ASN A 105 -26.18 8.79 -13.77
CA ASN A 105 -27.58 9.16 -14.02
C ASN A 105 -28.43 8.66 -12.85
N GLY A 106 -29.05 9.58 -12.10
CA GLY A 106 -29.91 9.26 -10.97
C GLY A 106 -31.25 9.99 -11.08
N ARG A 107 -32.36 9.26 -11.02
CA ARG A 107 -33.74 9.82 -11.05
C ARG A 107 -33.98 10.85 -12.17
N GLY A 108 -33.43 10.59 -13.35
CA GLY A 108 -33.59 11.44 -14.54
C GLY A 108 -32.66 12.63 -14.65
N ASN A 109 -31.78 12.86 -13.71
CA ASN A 109 -30.79 13.95 -13.72
C ASN A 109 -29.38 13.41 -13.63
N LYS A 110 -28.41 14.18 -14.13
CA LYS A 110 -26.98 13.87 -13.95
C LYS A 110 -26.54 14.18 -12.53
N GLU A 111 -25.86 13.24 -11.89
CA GLU A 111 -25.27 13.39 -10.57
C GLU A 111 -23.76 13.29 -10.64
N ILE A 112 -23.08 14.18 -9.93
CA ILE A 112 -21.63 14.12 -9.81
C ILE A 112 -21.28 13.38 -8.51
N GLN A 113 -20.46 12.36 -8.63
CA GLN A 113 -19.94 11.60 -7.50
C GLN A 113 -18.42 11.74 -7.40
N ILE A 114 -17.91 11.69 -6.18
CA ILE A 114 -16.49 11.63 -5.90
C ILE A 114 -16.14 10.27 -5.30
N GLY A 115 -15.12 9.63 -5.86
CA GLY A 115 -14.54 8.42 -5.33
C GLY A 115 -13.61 8.72 -4.17
N LYS A 116 -13.64 7.86 -3.16
CA LYS A 116 -12.61 7.78 -2.15
C LYS A 116 -11.68 6.64 -2.49
N ASP A 117 -10.47 6.96 -2.88
CA ASP A 117 -9.37 6.03 -3.08
C ASP A 117 -8.68 5.63 -1.77
N PHE A 118 -8.96 6.36 -0.68
CA PHE A 118 -8.48 6.08 0.66
C PHE A 118 -9.63 5.88 1.65
N GLY A 119 -9.67 4.71 2.26
CA GLY A 119 -10.40 4.47 3.50
C GLY A 119 -9.56 4.94 4.71
N LYS A 120 -10.21 5.34 5.80
CA LYS A 120 -9.54 5.38 7.10
C LYS A 120 -9.44 3.93 7.59
N TYR A 121 -8.25 3.50 8.00
CA TYR A 121 -8.13 2.23 8.71
C TYR A 121 -8.98 2.28 9.98
N ARG A 122 -9.75 1.22 10.19
CA ARG A 122 -10.51 1.07 11.43
C ARG A 122 -9.56 0.70 12.56
N THR A 123 -9.89 1.05 13.78
CA THR A 123 -9.14 0.64 14.97
C THR A 123 -9.23 -0.88 15.22
N VAL A 124 -10.29 -1.52 14.74
CA VAL A 124 -10.48 -2.97 14.82
C VAL A 124 -10.58 -3.54 13.40
N TRP A 125 -9.77 -4.54 13.11
CA TRP A 125 -9.66 -5.21 11.82
C TRP A 125 -10.32 -6.59 11.92
N ILE A 126 -11.49 -6.74 11.34
CA ILE A 126 -12.36 -7.94 11.48
C ILE A 126 -12.43 -8.79 10.21
N ASP A 127 -11.76 -8.39 9.12
CA ASP A 127 -11.77 -9.15 7.88
C ASP A 127 -11.05 -10.49 8.07
N LYS A 128 -11.55 -11.54 7.43
CA LYS A 128 -10.95 -12.90 7.46
C LYS A 128 -9.49 -12.92 7.00
N LYS A 129 -9.07 -12.01 6.13
CA LYS A 129 -7.68 -11.89 5.69
C LYS A 129 -6.69 -11.62 6.83
N TYR A 130 -7.17 -11.11 7.97
CA TYR A 130 -6.33 -10.86 9.14
C TYR A 130 -6.19 -12.06 10.08
N ASP A 131 -6.85 -13.17 9.75
CA ASP A 131 -6.71 -14.40 10.54
C ASP A 131 -5.28 -14.94 10.50
N ALA A 132 -4.64 -14.97 11.69
CA ALA A 132 -3.26 -15.43 11.83
C ALA A 132 -3.11 -16.95 11.62
N ASN A 133 -4.17 -17.75 11.78
CA ASN A 133 -4.11 -19.18 11.49
C ASN A 133 -4.09 -19.41 9.99
N GLU A 134 -5.02 -18.78 9.24
CA GLU A 134 -5.12 -18.98 7.78
C GLU A 134 -3.93 -18.33 7.06
N TYR A 135 -3.72 -17.05 7.27
CA TYR A 135 -2.77 -16.23 6.51
C TYR A 135 -1.44 -15.99 7.24
N GLY A 136 -1.28 -16.59 8.40
CA GLY A 136 -0.02 -16.67 9.13
C GLY A 136 0.50 -18.11 9.18
N ALA A 137 -0.03 -18.93 10.10
CA ALA A 137 0.50 -20.26 10.38
C ALA A 137 0.35 -21.24 9.20
N LYS A 138 -0.83 -21.31 8.57
CA LYS A 138 -1.05 -22.20 7.43
C LYS A 138 -0.22 -21.76 6.21
N LEU A 139 -0.18 -20.46 5.93
CA LEU A 139 0.64 -19.91 4.84
C LEU A 139 2.13 -20.18 5.09
N LEU A 140 2.61 -19.96 6.34
CA LEU A 140 4.02 -20.25 6.65
C LEU A 140 4.39 -21.72 6.42
N ARG A 141 3.54 -22.66 6.89
CA ARG A 141 3.78 -24.11 6.66
C ARG A 141 3.68 -24.53 5.19
N GLU A 142 2.96 -23.76 4.39
CA GLU A 142 2.92 -23.97 2.94
C GLU A 142 4.22 -23.54 2.27
N VAL A 143 4.76 -22.39 2.65
CA VAL A 143 6.01 -21.81 2.13
C VAL A 143 7.24 -22.54 2.70
N VAL A 144 7.20 -22.88 4.00
CA VAL A 144 8.27 -23.58 4.74
C VAL A 144 7.67 -24.79 5.45
N PRO A 145 7.51 -25.94 4.75
CA PRO A 145 6.78 -27.12 5.27
C PRO A 145 7.27 -27.69 6.61
N LYS A 146 8.54 -27.50 6.93
CA LYS A 146 9.15 -27.99 8.18
C LYS A 146 9.20 -26.94 9.30
N SER A 147 8.53 -25.81 9.11
CA SER A 147 8.53 -24.75 10.14
C SER A 147 7.67 -25.15 11.34
N ASP A 148 8.26 -25.06 12.50
CA ASP A 148 7.62 -25.22 13.81
C ASP A 148 7.33 -23.88 14.50
N PHE A 149 7.48 -22.76 13.79
CA PHE A 149 7.19 -21.42 14.31
C PHE A 149 5.69 -21.23 14.59
N ASN A 150 5.37 -20.94 15.86
CA ASN A 150 4.00 -21.08 16.36
C ASN A 150 3.08 -19.88 16.10
N TYR A 151 3.60 -18.66 16.06
CA TYR A 151 2.76 -17.45 16.05
C TYR A 151 3.12 -16.45 14.95
N PRO A 152 3.17 -16.87 13.67
CA PRO A 152 3.40 -15.93 12.58
C PRO A 152 2.20 -14.99 12.45
N LYS A 153 2.48 -13.72 12.19
CA LYS A 153 1.43 -12.75 11.90
C LYS A 153 0.79 -13.06 10.55
N SER A 154 -0.48 -12.70 10.38
CA SER A 154 -1.10 -12.74 9.05
C SER A 154 -0.30 -11.86 8.09
N LEU A 155 -0.04 -12.38 6.90
CA LEU A 155 0.62 -11.62 5.81
C LEU A 155 -0.13 -10.33 5.52
N TYR A 156 -1.46 -10.39 5.45
CA TYR A 156 -2.27 -9.23 5.10
C TYR A 156 -2.36 -8.17 6.20
N THR A 157 -2.24 -8.57 7.46
CA THR A 157 -2.11 -7.59 8.55
C THR A 157 -0.83 -6.78 8.39
N VAL A 158 0.30 -7.43 8.14
CA VAL A 158 1.59 -6.76 7.94
C VAL A 158 1.59 -5.96 6.64
N TYR A 159 1.01 -6.52 5.57
CA TYR A 159 0.85 -5.85 4.28
C TYR A 159 0.07 -4.55 4.40
N ASP A 160 -1.09 -4.55 5.07
CA ASP A 160 -1.91 -3.35 5.21
C ASP A 160 -1.26 -2.31 6.14
N CYS A 161 -0.53 -2.72 7.19
CA CYS A 161 0.30 -1.82 7.99
C CYS A 161 1.40 -1.17 7.14
N LEU A 162 2.08 -1.97 6.33
CA LEU A 162 3.12 -1.50 5.40
C LEU A 162 2.51 -0.52 4.39
N PHE A 163 1.38 -0.88 3.79
CA PHE A 163 0.70 -0.04 2.81
C PHE A 163 0.25 1.29 3.41
N ALA A 164 -0.25 1.29 4.65
CA ALA A 164 -0.61 2.51 5.36
C ALA A 164 0.59 3.46 5.56
N ALA A 165 1.78 2.91 5.78
CA ALA A 165 2.98 3.69 6.07
C ALA A 165 3.74 4.13 4.81
N VAL A 166 3.88 3.23 3.83
CA VAL A 166 4.75 3.43 2.66
C VAL A 166 4.09 3.07 1.31
N GLY A 167 2.76 2.92 1.26
CA GLY A 167 2.04 2.61 0.02
C GLY A 167 2.32 3.62 -1.10
N GLU A 168 2.42 4.90 -0.77
CA GLU A 168 2.74 5.98 -1.69
C GLU A 168 4.24 6.17 -1.94
N ARG A 169 5.10 5.33 -1.35
CA ARG A 169 6.56 5.41 -1.46
C ARG A 169 7.09 4.12 -2.08
N PRO A 170 7.06 3.98 -3.41
CA PRO A 170 7.43 2.73 -4.09
C PRO A 170 8.92 2.36 -3.94
N HIS A 171 9.75 3.25 -3.44
CA HIS A 171 11.20 3.05 -3.23
C HIS A 171 11.61 3.14 -1.76
N ALA A 172 10.68 2.97 -0.82
CA ALA A 172 10.95 3.07 0.61
C ALA A 172 11.86 1.93 1.10
N ASN A 173 12.67 2.23 2.11
CA ASN A 173 13.39 1.22 2.89
C ASN A 173 12.53 0.85 4.12
N VAL A 174 12.34 -0.43 4.36
CA VAL A 174 11.55 -0.98 5.46
C VAL A 174 12.49 -1.74 6.39
N LEU A 175 12.51 -1.37 7.66
CA LEU A 175 13.34 -2.00 8.68
C LEU A 175 12.44 -2.68 9.73
N ASP A 176 12.73 -3.95 10.03
CA ASP A 176 12.07 -4.72 11.08
C ASP A 176 13.12 -5.40 11.96
N PHE A 177 13.25 -4.93 13.20
CA PHE A 177 14.21 -5.48 14.17
C PHE A 177 13.77 -6.78 14.80
N PHE A 178 12.52 -7.20 14.64
CA PHE A 178 11.95 -8.39 15.24
C PHE A 178 11.25 -9.24 14.18
N ALA A 179 11.96 -9.57 13.14
CA ALA A 179 11.44 -10.23 11.93
C ALA A 179 10.64 -11.51 12.19
N GLY A 180 10.95 -12.24 13.28
CA GLY A 180 10.33 -13.51 13.60
C GLY A 180 10.34 -14.45 12.40
N SER A 181 9.16 -14.77 11.86
CA SER A 181 9.05 -15.63 10.66
C SER A 181 9.29 -14.90 9.32
N GLY A 182 9.74 -13.66 9.30
CA GLY A 182 10.00 -12.91 8.06
C GLY A 182 8.75 -12.41 7.32
N THR A 183 7.64 -12.21 8.03
CA THR A 183 6.38 -11.75 7.40
C THR A 183 6.53 -10.38 6.75
N THR A 184 7.33 -9.49 7.34
CA THR A 184 7.59 -8.14 6.79
C THR A 184 8.30 -8.21 5.44
N GLY A 185 9.35 -9.02 5.29
CA GLY A 185 10.03 -9.22 4.00
C GLY A 185 9.08 -9.77 2.94
N HIS A 186 8.25 -10.77 3.29
CA HIS A 186 7.22 -11.29 2.40
C HIS A 186 6.22 -10.23 1.97
N ALA A 187 5.73 -9.38 2.91
CA ALA A 187 4.79 -8.31 2.62
C ALA A 187 5.38 -7.23 1.70
N VAL A 188 6.66 -6.89 1.86
CA VAL A 188 7.37 -5.95 0.96
C VAL A 188 7.45 -6.50 -0.46
N LEU A 189 7.82 -7.77 -0.62
CA LEU A 189 7.87 -8.43 -1.92
C LEU A 189 6.50 -8.44 -2.61
N GLU A 190 5.43 -8.77 -1.87
CA GLU A 190 4.06 -8.73 -2.40
C GLU A 190 3.63 -7.31 -2.78
N ALA A 191 4.00 -6.28 -2.01
CA ALA A 191 3.73 -4.90 -2.34
C ALA A 191 4.41 -4.50 -3.65
N ASN A 192 5.69 -4.80 -3.81
CA ASN A 192 6.44 -4.51 -5.03
C ASN A 192 5.86 -5.24 -6.25
N LYS A 193 5.46 -6.52 -6.09
CA LYS A 193 4.80 -7.29 -7.14
C LYS A 193 3.49 -6.65 -7.58
N LYS A 194 2.71 -6.11 -6.63
CA LYS A 194 1.38 -5.56 -6.86
C LYS A 194 1.43 -4.20 -7.58
N ASP A 195 2.34 -3.31 -7.18
CA ASP A 195 2.39 -1.93 -7.68
C ASP A 195 3.62 -1.61 -8.56
N GLY A 196 4.50 -2.60 -8.79
CA GLY A 196 5.73 -2.41 -9.57
C GLY A 196 6.80 -1.61 -8.83
N GLY A 197 6.66 -1.44 -7.52
CA GLY A 197 7.63 -0.74 -6.68
C GLY A 197 8.96 -1.49 -6.52
N SER A 198 9.96 -0.80 -5.98
CA SER A 198 11.29 -1.33 -5.64
C SER A 198 11.65 -1.07 -4.18
N ARG A 199 10.67 -1.24 -3.27
CA ARG A 199 10.92 -1.14 -1.84
C ARG A 199 11.95 -2.16 -1.41
N LYS A 200 12.88 -1.74 -0.57
CA LYS A 200 13.88 -2.61 0.05
C LYS A 200 13.47 -2.96 1.47
N PHE A 201 13.92 -4.09 1.98
CA PHE A 201 13.70 -4.45 3.38
C PHE A 201 15.01 -4.89 4.03
N ILE A 202 15.12 -4.58 5.31
CA ILE A 202 16.15 -5.08 6.23
C ILE A 202 15.38 -5.71 7.38
N VAL A 203 15.57 -7.00 7.61
CA VAL A 203 14.89 -7.73 8.67
C VAL A 203 15.92 -8.36 9.59
N CYS A 204 15.84 -8.05 10.86
CA CYS A 204 16.77 -8.52 11.88
C CYS A 204 16.01 -9.42 12.85
N THR A 205 16.62 -10.52 13.26
CA THR A 205 16.10 -11.35 14.34
C THR A 205 17.28 -12.02 15.06
N ASN A 206 17.14 -12.23 16.37
CA ASN A 206 18.03 -13.13 17.06
C ASN A 206 17.80 -14.55 16.53
N ASN A 207 18.86 -15.33 16.51
CA ASN A 207 18.77 -16.71 16.01
C ASN A 207 18.39 -17.66 17.16
N GLU A 208 17.37 -17.30 17.96
CA GLU A 208 16.90 -18.12 19.07
C GLU A 208 16.20 -19.39 18.59
N ASN A 209 16.42 -20.47 19.33
CA ASN A 209 15.69 -21.72 19.16
C ASN A 209 14.33 -21.61 19.84
N ASN A 210 13.26 -21.52 19.07
CA ASN A 210 11.90 -21.28 19.57
C ASN A 210 11.36 -22.39 20.49
N ASN A 211 11.90 -23.63 20.39
CA ASN A 211 11.40 -24.81 21.13
C ASN A 211 12.49 -25.73 21.70
N GLY A 212 13.76 -25.31 21.73
CA GLY A 212 14.84 -26.10 22.32
C GLY A 212 15.25 -27.40 21.62
N ASN A 213 14.56 -27.82 20.55
CA ASN A 213 14.75 -29.10 19.87
C ASN A 213 15.24 -29.00 18.41
N GLY A 214 15.48 -27.80 17.89
CA GLY A 214 15.86 -27.59 16.49
C GLY A 214 17.37 -27.31 16.32
N THR A 215 17.94 -27.85 15.27
CA THR A 215 19.26 -27.48 14.75
C THR A 215 19.08 -26.21 13.91
N GLY A 216 19.44 -25.05 14.43
CA GLY A 216 19.30 -23.75 13.75
C GLY A 216 18.24 -22.87 14.40
N GLY A 217 18.49 -21.57 14.48
CA GLY A 217 17.58 -20.60 15.06
C GLY A 217 16.53 -20.09 14.07
N ILE A 218 15.66 -19.20 14.53
CA ILE A 218 14.53 -18.65 13.76
C ILE A 218 15.00 -18.01 12.44
N ALA A 219 16.15 -17.34 12.45
CA ALA A 219 16.69 -16.70 11.25
C ALA A 219 16.96 -17.73 10.14
N GLU A 220 17.66 -18.82 10.47
CA GLU A 220 18.11 -19.84 9.53
C GLU A 220 17.01 -20.84 9.15
N SER A 221 16.19 -21.23 10.11
CA SER A 221 15.20 -22.29 9.92
C SER A 221 13.85 -21.80 9.41
N VAL A 222 13.53 -20.50 9.57
CA VAL A 222 12.21 -19.96 9.26
C VAL A 222 12.26 -18.69 8.40
N CYS A 223 12.92 -17.63 8.88
CA CYS A 223 12.88 -16.30 8.25
C CYS A 223 13.51 -16.32 6.86
N TYR A 224 14.78 -16.72 6.78
CA TYR A 224 15.52 -16.81 5.51
C TYR A 224 14.89 -17.80 4.52
N PRO A 225 14.55 -19.05 4.91
CA PRO A 225 13.88 -19.98 4.01
C PRO A 225 12.54 -19.48 3.48
N ARG A 226 11.75 -18.78 4.30
CA ARG A 226 10.49 -18.17 3.86
C ARG A 226 10.72 -17.16 2.74
N ILE A 227 11.58 -16.19 2.98
CA ILE A 227 11.83 -15.12 1.99
C ILE A 227 12.44 -15.71 0.71
N LYS A 228 13.39 -16.63 0.84
CA LYS A 228 14.00 -17.35 -0.28
C LYS A 228 12.96 -18.12 -1.10
N ALA A 229 12.01 -18.80 -0.46
CA ALA A 229 10.94 -19.52 -1.14
C ALA A 229 9.99 -18.57 -1.88
N ILE A 230 9.65 -17.41 -1.31
CA ILE A 230 8.84 -16.39 -1.99
C ILE A 230 9.54 -15.86 -3.23
N ILE A 231 10.85 -15.68 -3.18
CA ILE A 231 11.65 -15.20 -4.33
C ILE A 231 11.76 -16.28 -5.40
N LYS A 232 12.06 -17.54 -5.02
CA LYS A 232 12.26 -18.64 -5.97
C LYS A 232 10.97 -19.29 -6.47
N GLY A 233 9.87 -19.08 -5.76
CA GLY A 233 8.64 -19.84 -5.93
C GLY A 233 8.63 -21.14 -5.10
N TYR A 234 7.45 -21.66 -4.85
CA TYR A 234 7.22 -22.86 -4.04
C TYR A 234 6.04 -23.67 -4.56
N LYS A 235 5.80 -24.85 -4.00
CA LYS A 235 4.59 -25.63 -4.28
C LYS A 235 3.60 -25.44 -3.14
N ASN A 236 2.36 -25.09 -3.49
CA ASN A 236 1.29 -25.00 -2.52
C ASN A 236 0.85 -26.38 -2.01
N LYS A 237 -0.03 -26.43 -1.03
CA LYS A 237 -0.57 -27.70 -0.47
C LYS A 237 -1.26 -28.60 -1.48
N LYS A 238 -1.72 -28.06 -2.60
CA LYS A 238 -2.30 -28.81 -3.70
C LYS A 238 -1.27 -29.35 -4.68
N GLY A 239 0.03 -29.06 -4.46
CA GLY A 239 1.12 -29.39 -5.37
C GLY A 239 1.25 -28.46 -6.57
N GLU A 240 0.46 -27.41 -6.65
CA GLU A 240 0.51 -26.40 -7.70
C GLU A 240 1.72 -25.48 -7.51
N LYS A 241 2.39 -25.12 -8.61
CA LYS A 241 3.53 -24.22 -8.57
C LYS A 241 3.06 -22.77 -8.34
N VAL A 242 3.56 -22.15 -7.28
CA VAL A 242 3.45 -20.70 -7.04
C VAL A 242 4.72 -20.05 -7.58
N GLU A 243 4.55 -19.17 -8.57
CA GLU A 243 5.67 -18.45 -9.18
C GLU A 243 6.34 -17.51 -8.20
N GLY A 244 7.66 -17.44 -8.25
CA GLY A 244 8.47 -16.57 -7.42
C GLY A 244 8.29 -15.10 -7.76
N ILE A 245 8.69 -14.25 -6.81
CA ILE A 245 8.75 -12.81 -6.98
C ILE A 245 10.21 -12.46 -7.26
N SER A 246 10.51 -11.97 -8.46
CA SER A 246 11.87 -11.59 -8.84
C SER A 246 12.44 -10.57 -7.87
N SER A 247 13.49 -10.93 -7.14
CA SER A 247 14.19 -10.09 -6.19
C SER A 247 15.52 -10.74 -5.79
N ASN A 248 16.41 -9.98 -5.17
CA ASN A 248 17.62 -10.50 -4.53
C ASN A 248 17.43 -10.62 -3.02
N LEU A 249 18.26 -11.43 -2.37
CA LEU A 249 18.28 -11.61 -0.92
C LEU A 249 19.70 -11.89 -0.46
N ALA A 250 20.21 -11.05 0.43
CA ALA A 250 21.45 -11.28 1.15
C ALA A 250 21.16 -11.67 2.61
N TYR A 251 21.88 -12.62 3.14
CA TYR A 251 21.80 -13.07 4.51
C TYR A 251 23.12 -12.81 5.24
N TYR A 252 23.05 -12.13 6.36
CA TYR A 252 24.21 -11.78 7.19
C TYR A 252 24.02 -12.33 8.58
N GLN A 253 25.11 -12.82 9.16
CA GLN A 253 25.19 -13.17 10.56
C GLN A 253 26.10 -12.18 11.28
N THR A 254 25.61 -11.58 12.37
CA THR A 254 26.42 -10.72 13.20
C THR A 254 27.31 -11.55 14.12
N ASP A 255 28.54 -11.11 14.30
CA ASP A 255 29.48 -11.66 15.28
C ASP A 255 29.89 -10.56 16.25
N LEU A 256 30.16 -10.91 17.49
CA LEU A 256 30.64 -9.98 18.53
C LEU A 256 32.17 -10.01 18.55
N VAL A 257 32.75 -8.82 18.48
CA VAL A 257 34.21 -8.64 18.70
C VAL A 257 34.38 -7.98 20.06
N ASP A 258 35.10 -8.63 20.96
CA ASP A 258 35.42 -8.09 22.28
C ASP A 258 36.39 -6.90 22.14
N ILE A 259 35.86 -5.70 22.39
CA ILE A 259 36.61 -4.44 22.25
C ILE A 259 37.65 -4.27 23.36
N GLU A 260 37.44 -4.84 24.54
CA GLU A 260 38.39 -4.70 25.68
C GLU A 260 39.72 -5.36 25.37
N GLN A 261 39.80 -6.25 24.40
CA GLN A 261 41.01 -6.98 24.01
C GLN A 261 41.57 -6.60 22.63
N ILE A 262 41.16 -5.45 22.03
CA ILE A 262 41.64 -5.05 20.68
C ILE A 262 43.15 -5.08 20.55
N HIS A 263 43.92 -4.75 21.61
CA HIS A 263 45.39 -4.80 21.61
C HIS A 263 45.96 -6.22 21.79
N LYS A 264 45.13 -7.22 22.13
CA LYS A 264 45.50 -8.63 22.31
C LYS A 264 44.83 -9.58 21.33
N VAL A 265 44.09 -9.06 20.36
CA VAL A 265 43.37 -9.89 19.36
C VAL A 265 44.41 -10.62 18.50
N PRO A 266 44.33 -11.96 18.39
CA PRO A 266 45.19 -12.74 17.51
C PRO A 266 45.11 -12.23 16.08
N ASP A 267 46.23 -12.30 15.34
CA ASP A 267 46.28 -11.80 13.94
C ASP A 267 45.21 -12.47 13.04
N GLU A 268 44.84 -13.71 13.32
CA GLU A 268 43.75 -14.40 12.63
C GLU A 268 42.40 -13.70 12.78
N ALA A 269 42.08 -13.15 13.94
CA ALA A 269 40.84 -12.42 14.19
C ALA A 269 40.87 -11.04 13.49
N LYS A 270 42.05 -10.38 13.44
CA LYS A 270 42.24 -9.12 12.69
C LYS A 270 42.07 -9.35 11.20
N ILE A 271 42.63 -10.42 10.67
CA ILE A 271 42.50 -10.84 9.27
C ILE A 271 41.02 -11.07 8.95
N ARG A 272 40.30 -11.84 9.80
CA ARG A 272 38.86 -12.10 9.64
C ARG A 272 38.04 -10.80 9.62
N ILE A 273 38.29 -9.87 10.53
CA ILE A 273 37.61 -8.57 10.59
C ILE A 273 37.90 -7.76 9.31
N THR A 274 39.13 -7.80 8.82
CA THR A 274 39.52 -7.07 7.59
C THR A 274 38.81 -7.63 6.37
N TYR A 275 38.67 -8.95 6.22
CA TYR A 275 37.90 -9.57 5.16
C TYR A 275 36.40 -9.23 5.26
N GLN A 276 35.83 -9.25 6.45
CA GLN A 276 34.42 -8.91 6.69
C GLN A 276 34.12 -7.42 6.52
N ALA A 277 35.12 -6.54 6.75
CA ALA A 277 34.95 -5.10 6.55
C ALA A 277 34.62 -4.73 5.10
N GLY A 278 35.12 -5.49 4.14
CA GLY A 278 34.76 -5.32 2.73
C GLY A 278 33.27 -5.50 2.46
N GLU A 279 32.69 -6.57 3.03
CA GLU A 279 31.25 -6.85 2.92
C GLU A 279 30.42 -5.80 3.63
N MET A 280 30.83 -5.33 4.81
CA MET A 280 30.16 -4.25 5.54
C MET A 280 30.16 -2.94 4.77
N ILE A 281 31.28 -2.59 4.12
CA ILE A 281 31.40 -1.40 3.29
C ILE A 281 30.50 -1.55 2.05
N ALA A 282 30.51 -2.71 1.43
CA ALA A 282 29.68 -2.98 0.27
C ALA A 282 28.17 -2.90 0.59
N VAL A 283 27.73 -3.37 1.77
CA VAL A 283 26.36 -3.20 2.27
C VAL A 283 26.03 -1.71 2.47
N ARG A 284 26.93 -0.97 3.10
CA ARG A 284 26.75 0.46 3.34
C ARG A 284 26.63 1.25 2.04
N GLU A 285 27.43 0.92 1.05
CA GLU A 285 27.48 1.64 -0.24
C GLU A 285 26.50 1.04 -1.29
N ASP A 286 25.67 0.05 -0.89
CA ASP A 286 24.71 -0.64 -1.79
C ASP A 286 25.36 -1.27 -3.05
N THR A 287 26.60 -1.72 -2.89
CA THR A 287 27.45 -2.24 -3.99
C THR A 287 27.63 -3.76 -3.96
N LEU A 288 26.96 -4.48 -3.07
CA LEU A 288 26.98 -5.93 -3.01
C LEU A 288 26.20 -6.50 -4.21
N ASN A 289 26.93 -6.84 -5.26
CA ASN A 289 26.40 -7.68 -6.32
C ASN A 289 26.92 -9.12 -6.07
N GLU A 290 26.02 -10.07 -5.88
CA GLU A 290 26.37 -11.48 -5.90
C GLU A 290 26.85 -11.81 -7.31
N ILE A 291 28.13 -12.12 -7.47
CA ILE A 291 28.65 -12.70 -8.71
C ILE A 291 28.41 -14.20 -8.58
N GLU A 292 27.55 -14.77 -9.46
CA GLU A 292 27.35 -16.20 -9.59
C GLU A 292 28.62 -16.92 -10.02
#